data_2fc70084d6d58c6746130b3ca9cfd6ca
#
_entry.id   2fc70084d6d58c6746130b3ca9cfd6ca
#
_cell.length_a   1.000
_cell.length_b   1.000
_cell.length_c   1.000
_cell.angle_alpha   90.00
_cell.angle_beta   90.00
_cell.angle_gamma   90.00
#
_symmetry.space_group_name_H-M   'P 1'
#
loop_
_entity.id
_entity.type
_entity.pdbx_description
1 polymer ?
#
loop_
_entity_poly.entity_id
_entity_poly.type
_entity_poly.pdbx_seq_one_letter_code
_entity_poly.pdbx_strand_id
1 'polypeptide(L)'
;MRTSVCIKGTGSNFMRMSLMGLMLTVMSQVNAQQFNSDSWLSKPHGVMTIIPTFGERSSMLMNTFSLLPRWEFTMAAYLYNSDKDNTTDDGYSTSFYAKYMIYENPMQNGGFAVKAGTGTFPGTIDPDLREKDAFKTYWMNAPITIPFYDNKLSWDIMPGASFTRNFGPEETTAWSFTYSTRVAYNPWGPKFSVVGELFGTEGETGTLPEYKVGLRYDVSPNATFAFTYGQEFTDNNGAGFEIGAMLFTPPFVKIGKGEKQKHEYQ
;
A
#
# COMPACT_ATOMS: atom_id res chain seq x y z
N MET A 1 10.38 24.74 66.31
CA MET A 1 9.38 24.57 65.23
C MET A 1 10.11 24.59 63.89
N ARG A 2 10.30 23.43 63.24
CA ARG A 2 10.85 23.34 61.86
C ARG A 2 9.75 22.82 60.99
N THR A 3 9.29 23.66 60.09
CA THR A 3 8.32 23.32 59.03
C THR A 3 9.05 22.79 57.83
N SER A 4 8.89 21.48 57.55
CA SER A 4 9.38 20.83 56.34
C SER A 4 8.35 21.03 55.21
N VAL A 5 8.74 21.72 54.16
CA VAL A 5 7.94 21.86 52.92
C VAL A 5 8.25 20.66 52.03
N CYS A 6 7.25 19.82 51.81
CA CYS A 6 7.32 18.68 50.88
C CYS A 6 6.96 19.17 49.48
N ILE A 7 7.95 19.25 48.57
CA ILE A 7 7.73 19.53 47.16
C ILE A 7 7.39 18.20 46.46
N LYS A 8 6.11 17.98 46.18
CA LYS A 8 5.62 16.85 45.38
C LYS A 8 5.95 17.10 43.88
N GLY A 9 6.62 16.11 43.33
CA GLY A 9 7.12 16.14 41.96
C GLY A 9 6.05 16.22 40.87
N THR A 10 6.15 17.26 40.06
CA THR A 10 5.41 17.48 38.83
C THR A 10 6.17 17.02 37.55
N GLY A 11 7.32 16.33 37.72
CA GLY A 11 8.19 15.95 36.59
C GLY A 11 7.72 14.77 35.74
N SER A 12 6.84 13.90 36.27
CA SER A 12 6.46 12.64 35.57
C SER A 12 5.48 12.85 34.44
N ASN A 13 4.59 13.83 34.51
CA ASN A 13 3.56 14.04 33.50
C ASN A 13 4.08 14.80 32.29
N PHE A 14 5.07 15.67 32.44
CA PHE A 14 5.68 16.41 31.34
C PHE A 14 6.52 15.50 30.44
N MET A 15 7.23 14.54 31.02
CA MET A 15 8.03 13.56 30.26
C MET A 15 7.15 12.56 29.50
N ARG A 16 5.97 12.20 30.05
CA ARG A 16 4.99 11.35 29.34
C ARG A 16 4.31 12.08 28.19
N MET A 17 3.99 13.36 28.32
CA MET A 17 3.44 14.18 27.24
C MET A 17 4.46 14.44 26.13
N SER A 18 5.73 14.65 26.44
CA SER A 18 6.80 14.80 25.46
C SER A 18 7.06 13.51 24.69
N LEU A 19 7.02 12.35 25.35
CA LEU A 19 7.19 11.05 24.70
C LEU A 19 5.99 10.70 23.79
N MET A 20 4.79 11.09 24.20
CA MET A 20 3.57 10.92 23.41
C MET A 20 3.53 11.88 22.20
N GLY A 21 4.05 13.10 22.35
CA GLY A 21 4.24 14.07 21.27
C GLY A 21 5.28 13.61 20.25
N LEU A 22 6.37 13.01 20.70
CA LEU A 22 7.43 12.47 19.83
C LEU A 22 6.97 11.22 19.06
N MET A 23 6.14 10.36 19.68
CA MET A 23 5.51 9.22 18.97
C MET A 23 4.49 9.65 17.92
N LEU A 24 3.84 10.79 18.08
CA LEU A 24 2.86 11.33 17.11
C LEU A 24 3.53 11.93 15.87
N THR A 25 4.77 12.38 15.96
CA THR A 25 5.49 12.98 14.80
C THR A 25 6.15 11.95 13.88
N VAL A 26 6.41 10.73 14.34
CA VAL A 26 7.05 9.67 13.53
C VAL A 26 6.05 8.86 12.71
N MET A 27 4.73 8.99 12.95
CA MET A 27 3.70 8.17 12.29
C MET A 27 2.99 8.85 11.11
N SER A 28 3.52 9.94 10.54
CA SER A 28 2.78 10.73 9.54
C SER A 28 2.87 10.26 8.09
N GLN A 29 3.40 9.07 7.81
CA GLN A 29 3.45 8.54 6.44
C GLN A 29 2.76 7.18 6.32
N VAL A 30 1.45 7.20 6.56
CA VAL A 30 0.59 6.05 6.28
C VAL A 30 0.10 6.18 4.83
N ASN A 31 0.68 5.42 3.93
CA ASN A 31 0.18 5.32 2.57
C ASN A 31 -0.95 4.29 2.51
N ALA A 32 -2.16 4.75 2.25
CA ALA A 32 -3.30 3.87 2.02
C ALA A 32 -3.14 3.17 0.66
N GLN A 33 -3.22 1.86 0.62
CA GLN A 33 -2.99 1.04 -0.57
C GLN A 33 -4.30 0.72 -1.29
N GLN A 34 -5.17 1.72 -1.44
CA GLN A 34 -6.30 1.69 -2.37
C GLN A 34 -5.88 2.01 -3.80
N PHE A 35 -4.66 2.49 -3.94
CA PHE A 35 -4.00 2.76 -5.19
C PHE A 35 -3.12 1.56 -5.55
N ASN A 36 -2.94 1.33 -6.83
CA ASN A 36 -2.13 0.23 -7.36
C ASN A 36 -0.65 0.43 -7.10
N SER A 37 -0.22 1.70 -7.12
CA SER A 37 1.15 2.07 -6.76
C SER A 37 1.38 1.86 -5.27
N ASP A 38 2.36 1.05 -4.96
CA ASP A 38 2.86 0.88 -3.60
C ASP A 38 3.99 1.88 -3.32
N SER A 39 4.24 2.16 -2.06
CA SER A 39 5.38 2.95 -1.65
C SER A 39 6.58 2.04 -1.31
N TRP A 40 7.77 2.63 -1.28
CA TRP A 40 9.00 1.99 -0.82
C TRP A 40 8.92 1.51 0.64
N LEU A 41 8.09 2.16 1.46
CA LEU A 41 8.05 1.97 2.90
C LEU A 41 7.53 0.58 3.29
N SER A 42 8.29 -0.10 4.16
CA SER A 42 7.81 -1.24 4.94
C SER A 42 7.35 -0.79 6.32
N LYS A 43 6.26 -1.37 6.78
CA LYS A 43 5.72 -1.05 8.11
C LYS A 43 6.65 -1.52 9.23
N PRO A 44 6.55 -0.94 10.44
CA PRO A 44 7.31 -1.41 11.57
C PRO A 44 7.10 -2.90 11.84
N HIS A 45 8.15 -3.57 12.29
CA HIS A 45 8.12 -4.98 12.64
C HIS A 45 7.00 -5.31 13.63
N GLY A 46 6.28 -6.38 13.35
CA GLY A 46 5.19 -6.86 14.19
C GLY A 46 3.84 -6.19 13.94
N VAL A 47 3.72 -5.32 12.94
CA VAL A 47 2.44 -4.70 12.59
C VAL A 47 1.75 -5.50 11.48
N MET A 48 0.44 -5.66 11.59
CA MET A 48 -0.41 -6.13 10.52
C MET A 48 -1.21 -4.96 9.96
N THR A 49 -1.28 -4.86 8.65
CA THR A 49 -2.12 -3.90 7.94
C THR A 49 -3.28 -4.64 7.30
N ILE A 50 -4.50 -4.15 7.51
CA ILE A 50 -5.74 -4.69 6.94
C ILE A 50 -6.35 -3.60 6.05
N ILE A 51 -6.61 -3.93 4.79
CA ILE A 51 -7.11 -3.00 3.78
C ILE A 51 -8.36 -3.58 3.13
N PRO A 52 -9.55 -3.35 3.69
CA PRO A 52 -10.80 -3.57 2.99
C PRO A 52 -11.06 -2.43 2.02
N THR A 53 -11.43 -2.75 0.79
CA THR A 53 -11.89 -1.82 -0.24
C THR A 53 -13.18 -2.36 -0.82
N PHE A 54 -14.15 -1.49 -0.98
CA PHE A 54 -15.45 -1.79 -1.59
C PHE A 54 -15.63 -0.85 -2.78
N GLY A 55 -15.86 -1.41 -3.93
CA GLY A 55 -15.98 -0.65 -5.16
C GLY A 55 -17.16 -1.06 -6.04
N GLU A 56 -17.44 -0.25 -7.03
CA GLU A 56 -18.50 -0.48 -8.01
C GLU A 56 -18.23 -1.72 -8.85
N ARG A 57 -16.96 -1.93 -9.23
CA ARG A 57 -16.53 -3.03 -10.10
C ARG A 57 -15.85 -4.16 -9.36
N SER A 58 -15.19 -3.86 -8.26
CA SER A 58 -14.50 -4.86 -7.46
C SER A 58 -14.50 -4.52 -5.97
N SER A 59 -14.38 -5.54 -5.16
CA SER A 59 -14.10 -5.41 -3.73
C SER A 59 -12.84 -6.19 -3.41
N MET A 60 -12.04 -5.70 -2.46
CA MET A 60 -10.76 -6.30 -2.10
C MET A 60 -10.61 -6.38 -0.58
N LEU A 61 -10.04 -7.46 -0.10
CA LEU A 61 -9.49 -7.56 1.24
C LEU A 61 -8.00 -7.92 1.15
N MET A 62 -7.15 -6.99 1.58
CA MET A 62 -5.72 -7.20 1.60
C MET A 62 -5.20 -7.21 3.04
N ASN A 63 -4.34 -8.18 3.36
CA ASN A 63 -3.68 -8.30 4.65
C ASN A 63 -2.18 -8.34 4.44
N THR A 64 -1.46 -7.41 5.07
CA THR A 64 0.00 -7.31 5.00
C THR A 64 0.60 -7.51 6.39
N PHE A 65 1.58 -8.39 6.49
CA PHE A 65 2.26 -8.77 7.72
C PHE A 65 3.72 -8.34 7.65
N SER A 66 4.14 -7.47 8.56
CA SER A 66 5.53 -7.03 8.71
C SER A 66 6.22 -7.91 9.76
N LEU A 67 6.49 -9.17 9.41
CA LEU A 67 7.03 -10.18 10.35
C LEU A 67 8.53 -10.03 10.60
N LEU A 68 9.26 -9.46 9.66
CA LEU A 68 10.71 -9.26 9.71
C LEU A 68 11.04 -7.79 9.39
N PRO A 69 12.14 -7.26 9.91
CA PRO A 69 12.59 -5.91 9.55
C PRO A 69 12.74 -5.75 8.03
N ARG A 70 12.18 -4.70 7.47
CA ARG A 70 12.18 -4.37 6.03
C ARG A 70 11.40 -5.32 5.13
N TRP A 71 10.74 -6.34 5.67
CA TRP A 71 9.95 -7.30 4.90
C TRP A 71 8.47 -7.14 5.18
N GLU A 72 7.67 -7.20 4.13
CA GLU A 72 6.23 -7.33 4.19
C GLU A 72 5.79 -8.55 3.37
N PHE A 73 4.87 -9.31 3.93
CA PHE A 73 4.21 -10.43 3.28
C PHE A 73 2.74 -10.11 3.16
N THR A 74 2.22 -10.13 1.95
CA THR A 74 0.84 -9.74 1.67
C THR A 74 0.07 -10.87 1.04
N MET A 75 -1.18 -11.01 1.45
CA MET A 75 -2.21 -11.81 0.82
C MET A 75 -3.43 -10.93 0.56
N ALA A 76 -3.95 -11.01 -0.65
CA ALA A 76 -5.13 -10.26 -1.06
C ALA A 76 -6.14 -11.20 -1.73
N ALA A 77 -7.42 -10.91 -1.50
CA ALA A 77 -8.54 -11.52 -2.16
C ALA A 77 -9.37 -10.44 -2.85
N TYR A 78 -9.77 -10.69 -4.07
CA TYR A 78 -10.55 -9.79 -4.91
C TYR A 78 -11.87 -10.48 -5.28
N LEU A 79 -12.93 -9.72 -5.22
CA LEU A 79 -14.26 -10.09 -5.72
C LEU A 79 -14.60 -9.10 -6.84
N TYR A 80 -14.88 -9.60 -8.02
CA TYR A 80 -15.28 -8.82 -9.17
C TYR A 80 -16.79 -8.90 -9.35
N ASN A 81 -17.39 -7.75 -9.58
CA ASN A 81 -18.81 -7.66 -9.87
C ASN A 81 -18.98 -7.65 -11.41
N SER A 82 -20.03 -8.30 -11.90
CA SER A 82 -20.44 -8.19 -13.30
C SER A 82 -20.68 -6.73 -13.67
N ASP A 83 -20.40 -6.36 -14.90
CA ASP A 83 -20.74 -5.05 -15.40
C ASP A 83 -22.27 -4.92 -15.64
N LYS A 84 -22.72 -3.66 -15.79
CA LYS A 84 -24.15 -3.37 -16.03
C LYS A 84 -24.69 -3.98 -17.33
N ASP A 85 -23.81 -4.22 -18.27
CA ASP A 85 -24.13 -4.74 -19.60
C ASP A 85 -24.02 -6.28 -19.66
N ASN A 86 -23.70 -6.95 -18.52
CA ASN A 86 -23.47 -8.39 -18.39
C ASN A 86 -22.48 -8.96 -19.41
N THR A 87 -21.51 -8.15 -19.82
CA THR A 87 -20.42 -8.58 -20.72
C THR A 87 -19.34 -9.34 -19.98
N THR A 88 -19.28 -9.16 -18.63
CA THR A 88 -18.33 -9.83 -17.76
C THR A 88 -19.06 -10.51 -16.61
N ASP A 89 -18.70 -11.75 -16.31
CA ASP A 89 -19.25 -12.52 -15.21
C ASP A 89 -18.64 -12.09 -13.86
N ASP A 90 -19.37 -12.36 -12.76
CA ASP A 90 -18.81 -12.28 -11.42
C ASP A 90 -17.60 -13.22 -11.29
N GLY A 91 -16.59 -12.78 -10.57
CA GLY A 91 -15.38 -13.56 -10.40
C GLY A 91 -14.67 -13.30 -9.09
N TYR A 92 -13.66 -14.10 -8.81
CA TYR A 92 -12.76 -13.87 -7.70
C TYR A 92 -11.31 -14.19 -8.10
N SER A 93 -10.37 -13.53 -7.45
CA SER A 93 -8.96 -13.85 -7.59
C SER A 93 -8.22 -13.65 -6.29
N THR A 94 -6.99 -14.13 -6.24
CA THR A 94 -6.12 -14.01 -5.08
C THR A 94 -4.73 -13.57 -5.50
N SER A 95 -4.00 -12.94 -4.58
CA SER A 95 -2.63 -12.54 -4.78
C SER A 95 -1.81 -12.80 -3.51
N PHE A 96 -0.57 -13.28 -3.69
CA PHE A 96 0.39 -13.51 -2.63
C PHE A 96 1.71 -12.89 -3.04
N TYR A 97 2.28 -12.02 -2.20
CA TYR A 97 3.54 -11.37 -2.54
C TYR A 97 4.35 -10.97 -1.30
N ALA A 98 5.63 -10.79 -1.54
CA ALA A 98 6.55 -10.22 -0.56
C ALA A 98 7.13 -8.91 -1.10
N LYS A 99 7.38 -7.97 -0.20
CA LYS A 99 8.09 -6.71 -0.46
C LYS A 99 9.30 -6.63 0.46
N TYR A 100 10.43 -6.20 -0.08
CA TYR A 100 11.65 -5.93 0.66
C TYR A 100 12.12 -4.50 0.41
N MET A 101 12.24 -3.72 1.48
CA MET A 101 12.77 -2.37 1.43
C MET A 101 14.29 -2.40 1.32
N ILE A 102 14.83 -2.01 0.16
CA ILE A 102 16.27 -2.05 -0.13
C ILE A 102 16.95 -0.80 0.42
N TYR A 103 16.39 0.36 0.13
CA TYR A 103 16.98 1.64 0.46
C TYR A 103 15.93 2.60 1.03
N GLU A 104 16.34 3.33 2.03
CA GLU A 104 15.62 4.42 2.66
C GLU A 104 16.53 5.65 2.68
N ASN A 105 16.01 6.80 2.27
CA ASN A 105 16.81 8.02 2.31
C ASN A 105 17.01 8.49 3.77
N PRO A 106 18.03 9.33 4.05
CA PRO A 106 18.32 9.80 5.41
C PRO A 106 17.16 10.55 6.10
N MET A 107 16.25 11.15 5.32
CA MET A 107 15.07 11.84 5.85
C MET A 107 13.90 10.91 6.13
N GLN A 108 14.02 9.61 5.82
CA GLN A 108 12.98 8.59 5.99
C GLN A 108 11.64 8.92 5.31
N ASN A 109 11.69 9.64 4.20
CA ASN A 109 10.52 10.10 3.45
C ASN A 109 10.49 9.65 1.99
N GLY A 110 11.48 8.88 1.56
CA GLY A 110 11.58 8.30 0.24
C GLY A 110 12.59 7.16 0.20
N GLY A 111 12.55 6.36 -0.86
CA GLY A 111 13.43 5.23 -0.99
C GLY A 111 13.02 4.28 -2.12
N PHE A 112 13.51 3.06 -2.02
CA PHE A 112 13.36 2.03 -3.02
C PHE A 112 13.14 0.66 -2.38
N ALA A 113 12.19 -0.09 -2.94
CA ALA A 113 11.91 -1.47 -2.56
C ALA A 113 11.81 -2.37 -3.80
N VAL A 114 11.81 -3.67 -3.59
CA VAL A 114 11.38 -4.66 -4.59
C VAL A 114 10.19 -5.43 -4.05
N LYS A 115 9.31 -5.82 -4.95
CA LYS A 115 8.09 -6.56 -4.65
C LYS A 115 7.92 -7.65 -5.70
N ALA A 116 7.65 -8.88 -5.26
CA ALA A 116 7.43 -10.00 -6.17
C ALA A 116 6.34 -10.92 -5.62
N GLY A 117 5.55 -11.48 -6.51
CA GLY A 117 4.43 -12.31 -6.12
C GLY A 117 3.82 -13.15 -7.22
N THR A 118 2.71 -13.76 -6.87
CA THR A 118 1.89 -14.59 -7.75
C THR A 118 0.42 -14.25 -7.57
N GLY A 119 -0.37 -14.59 -8.59
CA GLY A 119 -1.78 -14.25 -8.65
C GLY A 119 -2.02 -12.91 -9.30
N THR A 120 -3.19 -12.34 -9.10
CA THR A 120 -3.56 -11.06 -9.70
C THR A 120 -2.55 -9.98 -9.30
N PHE A 121 -2.02 -9.29 -10.28
CA PHE A 121 -1.23 -8.09 -10.03
C PHE A 121 -2.15 -7.03 -9.39
N PRO A 122 -1.78 -6.47 -8.24
CA PRO A 122 -2.63 -5.47 -7.57
C PRO A 122 -2.96 -4.32 -8.52
N GLY A 123 -4.25 -4.12 -8.74
CA GLY A 123 -4.78 -3.05 -9.56
C GLY A 123 -5.18 -3.41 -10.99
N THR A 124 -4.81 -4.56 -11.51
CA THR A 124 -5.33 -4.97 -12.81
C THR A 124 -6.69 -5.65 -12.65
N ILE A 125 -7.71 -5.09 -13.28
CA ILE A 125 -9.01 -5.73 -13.46
C ILE A 125 -8.99 -6.35 -14.87
N ASP A 126 -8.21 -7.41 -15.05
CA ASP A 126 -8.26 -8.17 -16.29
C ASP A 126 -9.40 -9.18 -16.18
N PRO A 127 -10.45 -9.08 -17.02
CA PRO A 127 -11.55 -10.04 -17.02
C PRO A 127 -11.09 -11.48 -17.31
N ASP A 128 -10.03 -11.67 -18.06
CA ASP A 128 -9.48 -12.99 -18.37
C ASP A 128 -8.69 -13.58 -17.18
N LEU A 129 -8.14 -12.73 -16.29
CA LEU A 129 -7.49 -13.14 -15.05
C LEU A 129 -8.47 -13.47 -13.90
N ARG A 130 -9.76 -13.31 -14.11
CA ARG A 130 -10.81 -13.74 -13.18
C ARG A 130 -10.83 -15.25 -12.95
N GLU A 131 -10.11 -15.99 -13.75
CA GLU A 131 -9.97 -17.42 -13.60
C GLU A 131 -8.85 -17.82 -12.61
N LYS A 132 -9.23 -18.01 -11.39
CA LYS A 132 -9.09 -19.22 -10.54
C LYS A 132 -7.69 -19.69 -10.14
N ASP A 133 -6.60 -19.39 -10.80
CA ASP A 133 -5.30 -19.98 -10.47
C ASP A 133 -4.29 -18.91 -10.04
N ALA A 134 -4.17 -18.71 -8.72
CA ALA A 134 -3.19 -17.82 -8.11
C ALA A 134 -1.75 -18.09 -8.59
N PHE A 135 -1.49 -19.28 -9.16
CA PHE A 135 -0.15 -19.72 -9.56
C PHE A 135 0.05 -19.75 -11.09
N LYS A 136 -0.82 -19.11 -11.87
CA LYS A 136 -0.59 -18.94 -13.30
C LYS A 136 0.22 -17.69 -13.63
N THR A 137 -0.03 -16.61 -12.91
CA THR A 137 0.62 -15.32 -13.13
C THR A 137 1.64 -15.05 -12.04
N TYR A 138 2.85 -14.67 -12.44
CA TYR A 138 3.93 -14.24 -11.57
C TYR A 138 4.37 -12.85 -11.99
N TRP A 139 4.72 -12.02 -11.03
CA TRP A 139 5.08 -10.64 -11.31
C TRP A 139 6.14 -10.12 -10.33
N MET A 140 6.90 -9.13 -10.78
CA MET A 140 7.88 -8.41 -9.98
C MET A 140 7.86 -6.94 -10.34
N ASN A 141 7.97 -6.06 -9.35
CA ASN A 141 8.09 -4.63 -9.54
C ASN A 141 8.95 -3.94 -8.48
N ALA A 142 9.29 -2.69 -8.77
CA ALA A 142 10.19 -1.89 -7.98
C ALA A 142 9.51 -0.59 -7.53
N PRO A 143 8.85 -0.56 -6.35
CA PRO A 143 8.34 0.67 -5.77
C PRO A 143 9.47 1.65 -5.44
N ILE A 144 9.36 2.87 -5.98
CA ILE A 144 10.27 3.99 -5.74
C ILE A 144 9.42 5.18 -5.30
N THR A 145 9.78 5.82 -4.19
CA THR A 145 9.11 7.03 -3.72
C THR A 145 10.09 8.20 -3.68
N ILE A 146 9.70 9.30 -4.31
CA ILE A 146 10.46 10.54 -4.39
C ILE A 146 9.66 11.65 -3.71
N PRO A 147 10.12 12.19 -2.56
CA PRO A 147 9.46 13.30 -1.88
C PRO A 147 9.83 14.64 -2.50
N PHE A 148 8.90 15.58 -2.50
CA PHE A 148 9.08 16.96 -2.94
C PHE A 148 8.43 17.94 -1.96
N TYR A 149 8.85 19.20 -1.98
CA TYR A 149 8.24 20.32 -1.24
C TYR A 149 8.02 20.02 0.25
N ASP A 150 9.07 19.61 0.95
CA ASP A 150 9.02 19.31 2.38
C ASP A 150 7.91 18.29 2.75
N ASN A 151 7.81 17.22 1.97
CA ASN A 151 6.81 16.15 2.11
C ASN A 151 5.35 16.54 1.80
N LYS A 152 5.10 17.72 1.24
CA LYS A 152 3.75 18.08 0.78
C LYS A 152 3.36 17.35 -0.49
N LEU A 153 4.34 16.90 -1.26
CA LEU A 153 4.14 16.14 -2.49
C LEU A 153 5.01 14.89 -2.45
N SER A 154 4.45 13.74 -2.80
CA SER A 154 5.19 12.52 -3.05
C SER A 154 4.87 11.98 -4.44
N TRP A 155 5.88 11.46 -5.10
CA TRP A 155 5.75 10.77 -6.37
C TRP A 155 6.23 9.33 -6.22
N ASP A 156 5.31 8.38 -6.42
CA ASP A 156 5.61 6.97 -6.44
C ASP A 156 5.66 6.47 -7.88
N ILE A 157 6.67 5.69 -8.21
CA ILE A 157 6.88 5.06 -9.51
C ILE A 157 7.09 3.58 -9.26
N MET A 158 6.42 2.73 -10.01
CA MET A 158 6.50 1.28 -9.83
C MET A 158 6.57 0.56 -11.18
N PRO A 159 7.73 0.54 -11.84
CA PRO A 159 7.96 -0.30 -13.02
C PRO A 159 8.05 -1.76 -12.62
N GLY A 160 7.67 -2.66 -13.52
CA GLY A 160 7.72 -4.08 -13.28
C GLY A 160 7.53 -4.92 -14.53
N ALA A 161 7.46 -6.23 -14.31
CA ALA A 161 7.16 -7.20 -15.35
C ALA A 161 6.28 -8.30 -14.76
N SER A 162 5.47 -8.90 -15.61
CA SER A 162 4.68 -10.08 -15.29
C SER A 162 4.84 -11.13 -16.37
N PHE A 163 4.61 -12.38 -16.00
CA PHE A 163 4.45 -13.46 -16.94
C PHE A 163 3.31 -14.38 -16.50
N THR A 164 2.52 -14.78 -17.47
CA THR A 164 1.40 -15.69 -17.28
C THR A 164 1.70 -16.99 -18.02
N ARG A 165 1.60 -18.11 -17.30
CA ARG A 165 1.82 -19.44 -17.87
C ARG A 165 0.49 -20.14 -18.08
N ASN A 166 0.24 -20.54 -19.32
CA ASN A 166 -0.88 -21.39 -19.65
C ASN A 166 -0.44 -22.86 -19.61
N PHE A 167 -1.10 -23.67 -18.78
CA PHE A 167 -0.86 -25.10 -18.63
C PHE A 167 -1.72 -25.98 -19.55
N GLY A 168 -2.25 -25.42 -20.63
CA GLY A 168 -3.01 -26.16 -21.67
C GLY A 168 -2.15 -27.14 -22.46
N PRO A 169 -2.73 -27.83 -23.49
CA PRO A 169 -2.01 -28.76 -24.34
C PRO A 169 -0.79 -28.16 -25.04
N GLU A 170 -0.84 -26.86 -25.31
CA GLU A 170 0.29 -26.05 -25.79
C GLU A 170 0.71 -25.13 -24.62
N GLU A 171 1.78 -25.53 -23.92
CA GLU A 171 2.34 -24.68 -22.86
C GLU A 171 2.86 -23.38 -23.48
N THR A 172 2.18 -22.27 -23.18
CA THR A 172 2.58 -20.94 -23.62
C THR A 172 2.90 -20.07 -22.42
N THR A 173 3.84 -19.16 -22.58
CA THR A 173 4.16 -18.15 -21.57
C THR A 173 4.04 -16.77 -22.22
N ALA A 174 3.18 -15.93 -21.68
CA ALA A 174 2.97 -14.56 -22.13
C ALA A 174 3.67 -13.58 -21.17
N TRP A 175 4.35 -12.60 -21.74
CA TRP A 175 5.12 -11.60 -20.99
C TRP A 175 4.51 -10.22 -21.14
N SER A 176 4.54 -9.44 -20.07
CA SER A 176 4.12 -8.05 -20.09
C SER A 176 4.99 -7.19 -19.17
N PHE A 177 5.18 -5.95 -19.59
CA PHE A 177 5.72 -4.88 -18.75
C PHE A 177 4.58 -4.26 -17.94
N THR A 178 4.76 -4.11 -16.64
CA THR A 178 3.78 -3.47 -15.76
C THR A 178 4.30 -2.11 -15.32
N TYR A 179 3.42 -1.14 -15.26
CA TYR A 179 3.78 0.19 -14.78
C TYR A 179 2.68 0.78 -13.90
N SER A 180 3.10 1.56 -12.94
CA SER A 180 2.21 2.39 -12.13
C SER A 180 2.95 3.62 -11.68
N THR A 181 2.26 4.76 -11.65
CA THR A 181 2.79 6.01 -11.13
C THR A 181 1.71 6.75 -10.37
N ARG A 182 2.04 7.27 -9.18
CA ARG A 182 1.11 7.94 -8.30
C ARG A 182 1.72 9.22 -7.76
N VAL A 183 0.93 10.29 -7.80
CA VAL A 183 1.26 11.57 -7.16
C VAL A 183 0.28 11.79 -6.02
N ALA A 184 0.79 12.03 -4.81
CA ALA A 184 -0.01 12.41 -3.65
C ALA A 184 0.39 13.80 -3.18
N TYR A 185 -0.59 14.70 -3.06
CA TYR A 185 -0.41 16.07 -2.64
C TYR A 185 -1.20 16.36 -1.37
N ASN A 186 -0.55 16.95 -0.37
CA ASN A 186 -1.09 17.27 0.96
C ASN A 186 -1.27 18.79 1.14
N PRO A 187 -2.28 19.42 0.51
CA PRO A 187 -2.43 20.89 0.49
C PRO A 187 -2.72 21.48 1.87
N TRP A 188 -3.43 20.76 2.70
CA TRP A 188 -3.92 21.24 4.00
C TRP A 188 -3.28 20.53 5.20
N GLY A 189 -2.07 19.99 5.00
CA GLY A 189 -1.33 19.27 6.02
C GLY A 189 -1.38 17.73 5.85
N PRO A 190 -0.68 17.00 6.71
CA PRO A 190 -0.39 15.58 6.48
C PRO A 190 -1.61 14.66 6.56
N LYS A 191 -2.72 15.11 7.14
CA LYS A 191 -3.91 14.28 7.32
C LYS A 191 -4.78 14.14 6.07
N PHE A 192 -4.65 15.04 5.11
CA PHE A 192 -5.49 15.04 3.92
C PHE A 192 -4.65 15.09 2.65
N SER A 193 -4.89 14.14 1.76
CA SER A 193 -4.19 14.05 0.49
C SER A 193 -5.16 14.00 -0.68
N VAL A 194 -4.80 14.71 -1.74
CA VAL A 194 -5.36 14.52 -3.09
C VAL A 194 -4.40 13.61 -3.83
N VAL A 195 -4.91 12.55 -4.44
CA VAL A 195 -4.09 11.53 -5.07
C VAL A 195 -4.53 11.33 -6.51
N GLY A 196 -3.55 11.26 -7.41
CA GLY A 196 -3.74 10.86 -8.81
C GLY A 196 -2.80 9.72 -9.16
N GLU A 197 -3.27 8.74 -9.90
CA GLU A 197 -2.53 7.56 -10.30
C GLU A 197 -2.80 7.22 -11.76
N LEU A 198 -1.77 6.68 -12.44
CA LEU A 198 -1.84 6.09 -13.76
C LEU A 198 -1.17 4.73 -13.70
N PHE A 199 -1.79 3.70 -14.28
CA PHE A 199 -1.25 2.34 -14.27
C PHE A 199 -1.74 1.55 -15.49
N GLY A 200 -1.07 0.45 -15.75
CA GLY A 200 -1.40 -0.47 -16.84
C GLY A 200 -0.35 -1.54 -17.07
N THR A 201 -0.61 -2.37 -18.05
CA THR A 201 0.29 -3.42 -18.53
C THR A 201 0.44 -3.32 -20.04
N GLU A 202 1.67 -3.50 -20.54
CA GLU A 202 2.01 -3.49 -21.95
C GLU A 202 2.65 -4.82 -22.34
N GLY A 203 2.21 -5.45 -23.43
CA GLY A 203 2.75 -6.71 -23.93
C GLY A 203 1.67 -7.71 -24.32
N GLU A 204 1.98 -9.00 -24.22
CA GLU A 204 1.09 -10.08 -24.67
C GLU A 204 -0.16 -10.24 -23.79
N THR A 205 -0.07 -9.85 -22.52
CA THR A 205 -1.20 -9.76 -21.57
C THR A 205 -1.43 -8.31 -21.17
N GLY A 206 -1.41 -7.41 -22.16
CA GLY A 206 -1.57 -5.97 -21.93
C GLY A 206 -3.00 -5.62 -21.52
N THR A 207 -3.12 -4.66 -20.58
CA THR A 207 -4.38 -4.01 -20.23
C THR A 207 -4.36 -2.57 -20.70
N LEU A 208 -5.53 -2.00 -20.99
CA LEU A 208 -5.61 -0.58 -21.32
C LEU A 208 -5.11 0.28 -20.15
N PRO A 209 -4.44 1.41 -20.46
CA PRO A 209 -4.05 2.36 -19.42
C PRO A 209 -5.28 2.86 -18.65
N GLU A 210 -5.18 2.82 -17.33
CA GLU A 210 -6.22 3.28 -16.41
C GLU A 210 -5.68 4.40 -15.54
N TYR A 211 -6.52 5.40 -15.24
CA TYR A 211 -6.23 6.41 -14.24
C TYR A 211 -7.13 6.23 -13.02
N LYS A 212 -6.64 6.66 -11.86
CA LYS A 212 -7.42 6.72 -10.62
C LYS A 212 -7.15 8.05 -9.92
N VAL A 213 -8.20 8.73 -9.51
CA VAL A 213 -8.11 9.96 -8.72
C VAL A 213 -8.84 9.76 -7.40
N GLY A 214 -8.38 10.40 -6.35
CA GLY A 214 -9.03 10.20 -5.06
C GLY A 214 -8.58 11.14 -3.97
N LEU A 215 -9.27 11.00 -2.85
CA LEU A 215 -9.02 11.69 -1.60
C LEU A 215 -8.65 10.67 -0.54
N ARG A 216 -7.64 10.99 0.25
CA ARG A 216 -7.22 10.22 1.41
C ARG A 216 -7.31 11.07 2.66
N TYR A 217 -7.81 10.48 3.74
CA TYR A 217 -7.90 11.12 5.04
C TYR A 217 -7.39 10.22 6.17
N ASP A 218 -6.34 10.65 6.85
CA ASP A 218 -5.72 9.98 7.99
C ASP A 218 -6.46 10.38 9.27
N VAL A 219 -7.45 9.58 9.66
CA VAL A 219 -8.29 9.84 10.84
C VAL A 219 -7.46 9.72 12.12
N SER A 220 -6.56 8.74 12.16
CA SER A 220 -5.67 8.48 13.28
C SER A 220 -4.36 7.84 12.80
N PRO A 221 -3.34 7.71 13.64
CA PRO A 221 -2.12 6.99 13.29
C PRO A 221 -2.35 5.52 12.87
N ASN A 222 -3.49 4.95 13.24
CA ASN A 222 -3.82 3.55 12.99
C ASN A 222 -4.95 3.36 11.97
N ALA A 223 -5.48 4.44 11.38
CA ALA A 223 -6.59 4.35 10.44
C ALA A 223 -6.56 5.46 9.41
N THR A 224 -6.61 5.05 8.14
CA THR A 224 -6.73 5.93 6.97
C THR A 224 -7.95 5.50 6.17
N PHE A 225 -8.71 6.47 5.68
CA PHE A 225 -9.77 6.24 4.71
C PHE A 225 -9.39 6.86 3.37
N ALA A 226 -9.85 6.25 2.29
CA ALA A 226 -9.76 6.86 0.98
C ALA A 226 -11.05 6.62 0.19
N PHE A 227 -11.33 7.56 -0.69
CA PHE A 227 -12.38 7.52 -1.68
C PHE A 227 -11.75 7.78 -3.03
N THR A 228 -11.98 6.89 -4.00
CA THR A 228 -11.33 6.94 -5.31
C THR A 228 -12.34 6.76 -6.42
N TYR A 229 -12.00 7.25 -7.59
CA TYR A 229 -12.67 6.99 -8.86
C TYR A 229 -11.61 6.65 -9.89
N GLY A 230 -11.80 5.52 -10.59
CA GLY A 230 -10.89 5.04 -11.63
C GLY A 230 -11.63 4.71 -12.91
N GLN A 231 -10.96 4.96 -14.05
CA GLN A 231 -11.50 4.68 -15.37
C GLN A 231 -10.37 4.43 -16.36
N GLU A 232 -10.62 3.61 -17.37
CA GLU A 232 -9.76 3.46 -18.53
C GLU A 232 -9.83 4.71 -19.43
N PHE A 233 -8.75 5.01 -20.16
CA PHE A 233 -8.72 6.19 -21.03
C PHE A 233 -9.58 6.06 -22.29
N THR A 234 -9.79 4.85 -22.75
CA THR A 234 -10.43 4.57 -24.05
C THR A 234 -11.86 4.07 -23.92
N ASP A 235 -12.21 3.45 -22.82
CA ASP A 235 -13.51 2.86 -22.56
C ASP A 235 -14.08 3.34 -21.23
N ASN A 236 -15.39 3.15 -21.02
CA ASN A 236 -16.04 3.43 -19.74
C ASN A 236 -15.83 2.31 -18.71
N ASN A 237 -14.86 1.43 -18.98
CA ASN A 237 -14.43 0.42 -18.03
C ASN A 237 -13.43 1.00 -17.04
N GLY A 238 -13.05 0.24 -16.03
CA GLY A 238 -12.14 0.65 -14.97
C GLY A 238 -12.73 0.39 -13.60
N ALA A 239 -12.02 0.84 -12.56
CA ALA A 239 -12.42 0.54 -11.17
C ALA A 239 -13.76 1.16 -10.75
N GLY A 240 -14.19 2.26 -11.37
CA GLY A 240 -15.36 3.02 -10.92
C GLY A 240 -15.13 3.68 -9.58
N PHE A 241 -16.18 3.89 -8.80
CA PHE A 241 -16.09 4.42 -7.45
C PHE A 241 -15.66 3.33 -6.47
N GLU A 242 -14.73 3.68 -5.59
CA GLU A 242 -14.25 2.81 -4.51
C GLU A 242 -14.15 3.59 -3.20
N ILE A 243 -14.46 2.91 -2.12
CA ILE A 243 -14.21 3.37 -0.75
C ILE A 243 -13.45 2.29 0.00
N GLY A 244 -12.44 2.67 0.75
CA GLY A 244 -11.70 1.71 1.54
C GLY A 244 -11.05 2.34 2.76
N ALA A 245 -10.53 1.46 3.58
CA ALA A 245 -9.81 1.81 4.78
C ALA A 245 -8.49 1.06 4.83
N MET A 246 -7.50 1.66 5.47
CA MET A 246 -6.28 0.99 5.88
C MET A 246 -6.19 1.06 7.40
N LEU A 247 -6.15 -0.10 8.03
CA LEU A 247 -6.15 -0.25 9.48
C LEU A 247 -4.85 -0.93 9.91
N PHE A 248 -4.22 -0.39 10.95
CA PHE A 248 -2.99 -0.94 11.51
C PHE A 248 -3.25 -1.52 12.89
N THR A 249 -2.80 -2.75 13.11
CA THR A 249 -2.81 -3.33 14.45
C THR A 249 -1.70 -2.72 15.31
N PRO A 250 -1.83 -2.73 16.64
CA PRO A 250 -0.67 -2.60 17.50
C PRO A 250 0.35 -3.71 17.19
N PRO A 251 1.65 -3.49 17.43
CA PRO A 251 2.66 -4.52 17.25
C PRO A 251 2.32 -5.78 18.06
N PHE A 252 2.15 -6.92 17.37
CA PHE A 252 1.83 -8.21 18.01
C PHE A 252 3.07 -9.06 18.29
N VAL A 253 4.22 -8.70 17.69
CA VAL A 253 5.51 -9.32 18.00
C VAL A 253 6.24 -8.43 18.99
N LYS A 254 6.53 -8.95 20.18
CA LYS A 254 7.39 -8.25 21.13
C LYS A 254 8.84 -8.41 20.67
N ILE A 255 9.47 -7.32 20.28
CA ILE A 255 10.92 -7.28 20.04
C ILE A 255 11.58 -7.65 21.37
N GLY A 256 12.35 -8.75 21.40
CA GLY A 256 13.10 -9.16 22.59
C GLY A 256 13.98 -8.00 23.05
N LYS A 257 14.09 -7.79 24.36
CA LYS A 257 14.85 -6.69 24.98
C LYS A 257 16.35 -6.62 24.60
N GLY A 258 16.84 -7.49 23.70
CA GLY A 258 18.23 -7.57 23.24
C GLY A 258 18.54 -6.86 21.92
N GLU A 259 17.55 -6.63 21.08
CA GLU A 259 17.71 -5.82 19.88
C GLU A 259 17.16 -4.41 20.10
N LYS A 260 17.90 -3.62 20.88
CA LYS A 260 17.85 -2.18 20.66
C LYS A 260 18.23 -1.98 19.20
N GLN A 261 17.25 -1.57 18.38
CA GLN A 261 17.55 -1.05 17.06
C GLN A 261 18.63 0.01 17.23
N LYS A 262 19.86 -0.35 16.93
CA LYS A 262 20.93 0.60 16.67
C LYS A 262 20.63 1.28 15.33
N HIS A 263 19.56 2.02 15.26
CA HIS A 263 19.43 3.17 14.43
C HIS A 263 19.81 4.38 15.30
N GLU A 264 21.03 4.32 15.85
CA GLU A 264 21.74 5.51 16.26
C GLU A 264 22.23 6.17 14.96
N TYR A 265 21.67 7.32 14.72
CA TYR A 265 22.07 8.34 13.77
C TYR A 265 23.61 8.53 13.83
N GLN A 266 24.29 8.27 12.71
CA GLN A 266 25.56 8.89 12.34
C GLN A 266 25.35 9.75 11.13
#